data_358a4300667607bf4ebf146d3e899590
#
_entry.id   358a4300667607bf4ebf146d3e899590
#
_cell.length_a   1.000
_cell.length_b   1.000
_cell.length_c   1.000
_cell.angle_alpha   90.00
_cell.angle_beta   90.00
_cell.angle_gamma   90.00
#
_symmetry.space_group_name_H-M   'P 1'
#
loop_
_entity.id
_entity.type
_entity.pdbx_description
1 polymer ?
#
loop_
_entity_poly.entity_id
_entity_poly.type
_entity_poly.pdbx_seq_one_letter_code
_entity_poly.pdbx_strand_id
1 'polypeptide(L)'
;MLVYLDQNYASRVAKYLLALPGQEAFGKVWEALVTLDGRVVVPPSPFHALELHGGYLLPTFRRMFARVSGDWWVRPWQEVVRRQVERGGLERDDFLWRRGSWSEPADLAPLWGLLDLELEGDFYQRAAVARAWARRQLGMPRRAEAAPFFRLLGRLAAFRSLEPAREERPSDLVDVIMAATVAPYVDVIATDRYLREVLMRLGEGGRVFSGRNREVRELARFLGQI
;
A
#
# COMPACT_ATOMS: atom_id res chain seq x y z
N MET A 1 15.59 -3.87 5.47
CA MET A 1 14.66 -2.77 5.16
C MET A 1 13.46 -3.32 4.38
N LEU A 2 12.26 -2.80 4.62
CA LEU A 2 11.04 -3.23 3.93
C LEU A 2 10.55 -2.11 3.01
N VAL A 3 10.48 -2.38 1.71
CA VAL A 3 10.04 -1.45 0.67
C VAL A 3 8.74 -1.96 0.06
N TYR A 4 7.73 -1.13 -0.03
CA TYR A 4 6.51 -1.43 -0.74
C TYR A 4 6.43 -0.59 -2.02
N LEU A 5 6.28 -1.28 -3.13
CA LEU A 5 5.98 -0.66 -4.42
C LEU A 5 4.49 -0.88 -4.69
N ASP A 6 3.69 0.17 -4.78
CA ASP A 6 2.30 -0.01 -5.18
C ASP A 6 2.18 -0.48 -6.64
N GLN A 7 0.98 -0.85 -7.04
CA GLN A 7 0.72 -1.37 -8.38
C GLN A 7 1.17 -0.41 -9.49
N ASN A 8 0.92 0.88 -9.33
CA ASN A 8 1.27 1.88 -10.34
C ASN A 8 2.79 1.98 -10.52
N TYR A 9 3.52 1.97 -9.40
CA TYR A 9 4.98 2.05 -9.40
C TYR A 9 5.60 0.74 -9.90
N ALA A 10 5.15 -0.40 -9.38
CA ALA A 10 5.61 -1.73 -9.78
C ALA A 10 5.35 -2.01 -11.27
N SER A 11 4.22 -1.52 -11.82
CA SER A 11 3.93 -1.60 -13.27
C SER A 11 4.95 -0.88 -14.13
N ARG A 12 5.49 0.23 -13.67
CA ARG A 12 6.54 0.96 -14.38
C ARG A 12 7.88 0.21 -14.37
N VAL A 13 8.22 -0.40 -13.24
CA VAL A 13 9.39 -1.30 -13.16
C VAL A 13 9.21 -2.51 -14.08
N ALA A 14 8.02 -3.14 -14.08
CA ALA A 14 7.73 -4.26 -14.96
C ALA A 14 7.79 -3.88 -16.45
N LYS A 15 7.31 -2.68 -16.80
CA LYS A 15 7.42 -2.14 -18.17
C LYS A 15 8.88 -1.91 -18.59
N TYR A 16 9.73 -1.45 -17.69
CA TYR A 16 11.18 -1.37 -17.95
C TYR A 16 11.76 -2.74 -18.26
N LEU A 17 11.42 -3.78 -17.47
CA LEU A 17 11.88 -5.16 -17.69
C LEU A 17 11.40 -5.75 -19.04
N LEU A 18 10.33 -5.21 -19.60
CA LEU A 18 9.84 -5.53 -20.95
C LEU A 18 10.44 -4.61 -22.02
N ALA A 19 11.45 -3.82 -21.72
CA ALA A 19 12.09 -2.86 -22.59
C ALA A 19 11.10 -1.84 -23.24
N LEU A 20 10.00 -1.51 -22.56
CA LEU A 20 9.09 -0.48 -23.03
C LEU A 20 9.69 0.92 -22.82
N PRO A 21 9.57 1.84 -23.80
CA PRO A 21 10.21 3.15 -23.76
C PRO A 21 9.68 4.02 -22.61
N GLY A 22 10.51 4.97 -22.16
CA GLY A 22 10.14 5.96 -21.15
C GLY A 22 10.13 5.43 -19.71
N GLN A 23 10.76 4.28 -19.45
CA GLN A 23 10.82 3.66 -18.11
C GLN A 23 12.26 3.59 -17.53
N GLU A 24 13.22 4.24 -18.14
CA GLU A 24 14.65 4.14 -17.81
C GLU A 24 14.95 4.57 -16.36
N ALA A 25 14.20 5.57 -15.84
CA ALA A 25 14.35 6.00 -14.45
C ALA A 25 13.96 4.89 -13.45
N PHE A 26 12.92 4.10 -13.78
CA PHE A 26 12.48 2.96 -12.96
C PHE A 26 13.45 1.78 -13.06
N GLY A 27 14.19 1.68 -14.17
CA GLY A 27 15.29 0.73 -14.30
C GLY A 27 16.36 0.92 -13.24
N LYS A 28 16.73 2.17 -12.94
CA LYS A 28 17.70 2.47 -11.89
C LYS A 28 17.23 2.06 -10.49
N VAL A 29 15.92 2.18 -10.21
CA VAL A 29 15.35 1.66 -8.97
C VAL A 29 15.44 0.15 -8.92
N TRP A 30 15.10 -0.52 -10.02
CA TRP A 30 15.19 -1.97 -10.13
C TRP A 30 16.63 -2.47 -9.91
N GLU A 31 17.61 -1.89 -10.60
CA GLU A 31 19.02 -2.22 -10.45
C GLU A 31 19.50 -2.07 -8.99
N ALA A 32 19.10 -0.97 -8.33
CA ALA A 32 19.42 -0.74 -6.93
C ALA A 32 18.78 -1.81 -6.03
N LEU A 33 17.50 -2.17 -6.23
CA LEU A 33 16.81 -3.20 -5.44
C LEU A 33 17.47 -4.57 -5.61
N VAL A 34 17.85 -4.96 -6.84
CA VAL A 34 18.52 -6.24 -7.10
C VAL A 34 19.91 -6.29 -6.48
N THR A 35 20.64 -5.17 -6.48
CA THR A 35 21.98 -5.08 -5.86
C THR A 35 21.92 -5.24 -4.33
N LEU A 36 20.79 -4.88 -3.72
CA LEU A 36 20.56 -4.95 -2.28
C LEU A 36 20.03 -6.32 -1.82
N ASP A 37 20.25 -7.37 -2.59
CA ASP A 37 19.77 -8.73 -2.31
C ASP A 37 19.97 -9.13 -0.84
N GLY A 38 18.89 -9.57 -0.18
CA GLY A 38 18.86 -9.94 1.24
C GLY A 38 18.84 -8.77 2.23
N ARG A 39 19.27 -7.54 1.86
CA ARG A 39 19.22 -6.35 2.73
C ARG A 39 17.90 -5.60 2.64
N VAL A 40 17.22 -5.73 1.52
CA VAL A 40 15.92 -5.13 1.23
C VAL A 40 14.94 -6.23 0.83
N VAL A 41 13.73 -6.16 1.36
CA VAL A 41 12.62 -7.03 0.98
C VAL A 41 11.54 -6.19 0.34
N VAL A 42 11.10 -6.58 -0.86
CA VAL A 42 10.00 -5.95 -1.59
C VAL A 42 8.89 -6.99 -1.77
N PRO A 43 7.95 -7.11 -0.82
CA PRO A 43 6.94 -8.15 -0.87
C PRO A 43 5.82 -7.80 -1.84
N PRO A 44 5.31 -8.75 -2.63
CA PRO A 44 4.01 -8.61 -3.25
C PRO A 44 2.90 -8.65 -2.19
N SER A 45 1.71 -8.26 -2.58
CA SER A 45 0.53 -8.24 -1.71
C SER A 45 -0.71 -8.76 -2.43
N PRO A 46 -1.78 -9.13 -1.70
CA PRO A 46 -3.08 -9.42 -2.30
C PRO A 46 -3.67 -8.28 -3.12
N PHE A 47 -3.28 -7.03 -2.85
CA PHE A 47 -3.68 -5.86 -3.67
C PHE A 47 -3.07 -5.94 -5.08
N HIS A 48 -1.79 -6.33 -5.21
CA HIS A 48 -1.18 -6.57 -6.52
C HIS A 48 -1.90 -7.69 -7.28
N ALA A 49 -2.30 -8.77 -6.58
CA ALA A 49 -3.04 -9.86 -7.20
C ALA A 49 -4.42 -9.39 -7.70
N LEU A 50 -5.10 -8.49 -6.95
CA LEU A 50 -6.38 -7.90 -7.34
C LEU A 50 -6.27 -7.09 -8.62
N GLU A 51 -5.32 -6.17 -8.69
CA GLU A 51 -5.19 -5.24 -9.81
C GLU A 51 -4.58 -5.85 -11.06
N LEU A 52 -3.83 -6.97 -10.92
CA LEU A 52 -3.19 -7.68 -12.04
C LEU A 52 -4.00 -8.85 -12.57
N HIS A 53 -5.20 -9.09 -12.03
CA HIS A 53 -6.01 -10.23 -12.43
C HIS A 53 -6.21 -10.28 -13.96
N GLY A 54 -5.65 -11.32 -14.60
CA GLY A 54 -5.70 -11.48 -16.06
C GLY A 54 -4.85 -10.49 -16.89
N GLY A 55 -4.08 -9.60 -16.25
CA GLY A 55 -3.27 -8.59 -16.93
C GLY A 55 -2.00 -9.15 -17.59
N TYR A 56 -1.61 -8.59 -18.75
CA TYR A 56 -0.42 -9.00 -19.50
C TYR A 56 0.91 -8.83 -18.72
N LEU A 57 0.92 -8.00 -17.71
CA LEU A 57 2.10 -7.77 -16.85
C LEU A 57 2.29 -8.86 -15.78
N LEU A 58 1.29 -9.70 -15.50
CA LEU A 58 1.35 -10.68 -14.41
C LEU A 58 2.59 -11.60 -14.46
N PRO A 59 3.00 -12.18 -15.62
CA PRO A 59 4.21 -13.00 -15.67
C PRO A 59 5.49 -12.23 -15.30
N THR A 60 5.56 -10.94 -15.69
CA THR A 60 6.70 -10.09 -15.37
C THR A 60 6.72 -9.71 -13.90
N PHE A 61 5.56 -9.42 -13.31
CA PHE A 61 5.44 -9.18 -11.86
C PHE A 61 5.88 -10.39 -11.04
N ARG A 62 5.45 -11.60 -11.41
CA ARG A 62 5.88 -12.83 -10.72
C ARG A 62 7.40 -12.96 -10.68
N ARG A 63 8.06 -12.77 -11.83
CA ARG A 63 9.54 -12.83 -11.92
C ARG A 63 10.21 -11.70 -11.13
N MET A 64 9.69 -10.48 -11.25
CA MET A 64 10.19 -9.31 -10.55
C MET A 64 10.15 -9.50 -9.04
N PHE A 65 9.00 -9.83 -8.49
CA PHE A 65 8.84 -10.01 -7.05
C PHE A 65 9.57 -11.25 -6.54
N ALA A 66 9.62 -12.36 -7.28
CA ALA A 66 10.41 -13.53 -6.90
C ALA A 66 11.90 -13.18 -6.69
N ARG A 67 12.42 -12.18 -7.42
CA ARG A 67 13.83 -11.75 -7.30
C ARG A 67 14.12 -10.90 -6.07
N VAL A 68 13.14 -10.12 -5.57
CA VAL A 68 13.37 -9.09 -4.53
C VAL A 68 12.53 -9.27 -3.27
N SER A 69 11.63 -10.26 -3.23
CA SER A 69 10.77 -10.49 -2.07
C SER A 69 11.37 -11.43 -1.02
N GLY A 70 12.33 -12.30 -1.40
CA GLY A 70 12.82 -13.37 -0.54
C GLY A 70 11.70 -14.33 -0.10
N ASP A 71 10.72 -14.59 -0.97
CA ASP A 71 9.51 -15.40 -0.75
C ASP A 71 8.53 -14.80 0.26
N TRP A 72 8.75 -13.58 0.69
CA TRP A 72 7.85 -12.88 1.58
C TRP A 72 6.69 -12.21 0.82
N TRP A 73 5.51 -12.23 1.43
CA TRP A 73 4.30 -11.56 1.00
C TRP A 73 3.74 -10.70 2.12
N VAL A 74 3.05 -9.63 1.79
CA VAL A 74 2.16 -8.95 2.72
C VAL A 74 0.97 -9.88 3.02
N ARG A 75 0.61 -10.04 4.29
CA ARG A 75 -0.57 -10.81 4.67
C ARG A 75 -1.84 -10.18 4.11
N PRO A 76 -2.92 -10.96 3.91
CA PRO A 76 -4.24 -10.39 3.66
C PRO A 76 -4.59 -9.33 4.70
N TRP A 77 -5.13 -8.21 4.26
CA TRP A 77 -5.38 -7.05 5.12
C TRP A 77 -6.30 -7.38 6.30
N GLN A 78 -7.31 -8.22 6.11
CA GLN A 78 -8.20 -8.68 7.19
C GLN A 78 -7.41 -9.41 8.30
N GLU A 79 -6.42 -10.21 7.92
CA GLU A 79 -5.58 -10.90 8.89
C GLU A 79 -4.64 -9.93 9.62
N VAL A 80 -4.09 -8.95 8.90
CA VAL A 80 -3.29 -7.85 9.50
C VAL A 80 -4.13 -7.12 10.55
N VAL A 81 -5.36 -6.72 10.20
CA VAL A 81 -6.27 -6.03 11.13
C VAL A 81 -6.60 -6.88 12.34
N ARG A 82 -6.96 -8.15 12.14
CA ARG A 82 -7.27 -9.06 13.24
C ARG A 82 -6.12 -9.18 14.22
N ARG A 83 -4.89 -9.38 13.72
CA ARG A 83 -3.69 -9.48 14.55
C ARG A 83 -3.37 -8.18 15.29
N GLN A 84 -3.54 -7.02 14.66
CA GLN A 84 -3.39 -5.72 15.34
C GLN A 84 -4.33 -5.59 16.54
N VAL A 85 -5.59 -6.02 16.39
CA VAL A 85 -6.61 -5.93 17.45
C VAL A 85 -6.36 -6.94 18.57
N GLU A 86 -5.91 -8.14 18.23
CA GLU A 86 -5.62 -9.20 19.20
C GLU A 86 -4.37 -8.88 20.04
N ARG A 87 -3.34 -8.31 19.44
CA ARG A 87 -2.02 -8.13 20.05
C ARG A 87 -1.73 -6.69 20.49
N GLY A 88 -2.59 -5.74 20.15
CA GLY A 88 -2.36 -4.31 20.41
C GLY A 88 -1.30 -3.65 19.53
N GLY A 89 -0.69 -4.40 18.61
CA GLY A 89 0.32 -3.96 17.65
C GLY A 89 0.82 -5.15 16.84
N LEU A 90 1.65 -4.89 15.81
CA LEU A 90 2.29 -5.94 15.02
C LEU A 90 3.78 -5.69 14.92
N GLU A 91 4.55 -6.74 15.02
CA GLU A 91 5.92 -6.77 14.57
C GLU A 91 5.96 -7.04 13.06
N ARG A 92 7.12 -6.81 12.47
CA ARG A 92 7.34 -7.02 11.04
C ARG A 92 7.02 -8.45 10.58
N ASP A 93 7.37 -9.44 11.39
CA ASP A 93 7.15 -10.86 11.09
C ASP A 93 5.68 -11.25 11.16
N ASP A 94 4.86 -10.45 11.86
CA ASP A 94 3.40 -10.63 11.88
C ASP A 94 2.73 -10.01 10.65
N PHE A 95 3.34 -9.02 10.04
CA PHE A 95 2.86 -8.34 8.84
C PHE A 95 3.18 -9.15 7.57
N LEU A 96 4.31 -9.86 7.55
CA LEU A 96 4.76 -10.68 6.43
C LEU A 96 4.47 -12.16 6.66
N TRP A 97 4.34 -12.91 5.58
CA TRP A 97 4.23 -14.36 5.60
C TRP A 97 4.79 -15.01 4.30
N ARG A 98 4.94 -16.36 4.31
CA ARG A 98 5.45 -17.12 3.15
C ARG A 98 4.37 -17.92 2.40
N ARG A 99 3.08 -17.62 2.65
CA ARG A 99 1.94 -18.38 2.09
C ARG A 99 1.11 -17.58 1.10
N GLY A 100 1.60 -16.42 0.64
CA GLY A 100 0.87 -15.59 -0.29
C GLY A 100 0.82 -16.19 -1.70
N SER A 101 -0.23 -15.85 -2.44
CA SER A 101 -0.45 -16.35 -3.79
C SER A 101 -1.02 -15.26 -4.69
N TRP A 102 -0.65 -15.31 -5.97
CA TRP A 102 -1.23 -14.47 -7.02
C TRP A 102 -2.67 -14.83 -7.38
N SER A 103 -3.16 -15.98 -6.92
CA SER A 103 -4.55 -16.43 -7.09
C SER A 103 -5.46 -15.99 -5.93
N GLU A 104 -4.93 -15.31 -4.93
CA GLU A 104 -5.65 -14.83 -3.74
C GLU A 104 -5.67 -13.30 -3.71
N PRO A 105 -6.54 -12.65 -4.52
CA PRO A 105 -6.68 -11.20 -4.53
C PRO A 105 -7.25 -10.68 -3.20
N ALA A 106 -7.00 -9.40 -2.92
CA ALA A 106 -7.60 -8.73 -1.77
C ALA A 106 -9.13 -8.68 -1.94
N ASP A 107 -9.85 -9.11 -0.92
CA ASP A 107 -11.30 -8.93 -0.83
C ASP A 107 -11.61 -7.59 -0.17
N LEU A 108 -12.20 -6.65 -0.91
CA LEU A 108 -12.56 -5.31 -0.43
C LEU A 108 -14.04 -5.18 -0.07
N ALA A 109 -14.86 -6.21 -0.34
CA ALA A 109 -16.30 -6.17 -0.15
C ALA A 109 -16.74 -5.70 1.26
N PRO A 110 -16.05 -6.07 2.37
CA PRO A 110 -16.43 -5.61 3.69
C PRO A 110 -16.38 -4.09 3.90
N LEU A 111 -15.60 -3.37 3.09
CA LEU A 111 -15.42 -1.92 3.19
C LEU A 111 -15.95 -1.16 1.96
N TRP A 112 -16.68 -1.82 1.07
CA TRP A 112 -17.43 -1.11 0.03
C TRP A 112 -18.41 -0.13 0.69
N GLY A 113 -18.52 1.07 0.15
CA GLY A 113 -19.28 2.15 0.76
C GLY A 113 -18.49 3.00 1.76
N LEU A 114 -17.21 2.71 2.03
CA LEU A 114 -16.38 3.57 2.89
C LEU A 114 -16.26 5.00 2.32
N LEU A 115 -16.09 5.10 1.01
CA LEU A 115 -15.90 6.38 0.34
C LEU A 115 -17.22 7.08 0.04
N ASP A 116 -18.35 6.34 0.03
CA ASP A 116 -19.69 6.87 -0.13
C ASP A 116 -20.28 7.46 1.16
N LEU A 117 -19.53 7.42 2.27
CA LEU A 117 -20.00 7.96 3.54
C LEU A 117 -20.12 9.48 3.48
N GLU A 118 -21.29 9.98 3.81
CA GLU A 118 -21.50 11.39 4.09
C GLU A 118 -20.81 11.76 5.40
N LEU A 119 -19.58 12.25 5.30
CA LEU A 119 -18.75 12.63 6.43
C LEU A 119 -18.89 14.14 6.70
N GLU A 120 -19.50 14.49 7.82
CA GLU A 120 -19.70 15.86 8.25
C GLU A 120 -18.71 16.28 9.35
N GLY A 121 -18.58 17.60 9.56
CA GLY A 121 -17.73 18.18 10.59
C GLY A 121 -16.29 18.40 10.15
N ASP A 122 -15.40 18.58 11.12
CA ASP A 122 -13.99 18.77 10.89
C ASP A 122 -13.26 17.45 10.53
N PHE A 123 -11.99 17.56 10.18
CA PHE A 123 -11.15 16.39 9.81
C PHE A 123 -11.18 15.27 10.85
N TYR A 124 -11.10 15.60 12.13
CA TYR A 124 -11.02 14.60 13.21
C TYR A 124 -12.36 13.91 13.44
N GLN A 125 -13.46 14.65 13.33
CA GLN A 125 -14.83 14.12 13.41
C GLN A 125 -15.09 13.17 12.24
N ARG A 126 -14.77 13.56 11.01
CA ARG A 126 -14.87 12.71 9.81
C ARG A 126 -14.04 11.43 9.96
N ALA A 127 -12.78 11.55 10.41
CA ALA A 127 -11.92 10.41 10.64
C ALA A 127 -12.47 9.44 11.70
N ALA A 128 -13.06 9.96 12.77
CA ALA A 128 -13.70 9.15 13.81
C ALA A 128 -14.92 8.40 13.29
N VAL A 129 -15.79 9.05 12.49
CA VAL A 129 -16.97 8.43 11.89
C VAL A 129 -16.56 7.30 10.94
N ALA A 130 -15.65 7.56 10.00
CA ALA A 130 -15.19 6.57 9.03
C ALA A 130 -14.54 5.36 9.73
N ARG A 131 -13.69 5.60 10.74
CA ARG A 131 -13.06 4.56 11.55
C ARG A 131 -14.08 3.70 12.29
N ALA A 132 -15.07 4.33 12.95
CA ALA A 132 -16.10 3.62 13.68
C ALA A 132 -17.01 2.81 12.74
N TRP A 133 -17.30 3.34 11.56
CA TRP A 133 -18.05 2.62 10.53
C TRP A 133 -17.28 1.38 10.07
N ALA A 134 -16.03 1.52 9.64
CA ALA A 134 -15.20 0.40 9.18
C ALA A 134 -15.06 -0.71 10.24
N ARG A 135 -14.86 -0.32 11.50
CA ARG A 135 -14.83 -1.25 12.62
C ARG A 135 -16.14 -2.06 12.73
N ARG A 136 -17.29 -1.41 12.58
CA ARG A 136 -18.61 -2.11 12.62
C ARG A 136 -18.77 -3.06 11.45
N GLN A 137 -18.40 -2.65 10.24
CA GLN A 137 -18.45 -3.53 9.06
C GLN A 137 -17.62 -4.80 9.23
N LEU A 138 -16.51 -4.70 9.93
CA LEU A 138 -15.63 -5.84 10.22
C LEU A 138 -16.00 -6.60 11.49
N GLY A 139 -17.10 -6.26 12.17
CA GLY A 139 -17.53 -6.93 13.41
C GLY A 139 -16.52 -6.81 14.56
N MET A 140 -15.65 -5.80 14.55
CA MET A 140 -14.58 -5.66 15.52
C MET A 140 -15.02 -4.93 16.79
N PRO A 141 -14.44 -5.24 17.98
CA PRO A 141 -14.77 -4.57 19.23
C PRO A 141 -14.34 -3.09 19.18
N ARG A 142 -14.95 -2.23 20.03
CA ARG A 142 -14.68 -0.79 20.06
C ARG A 142 -13.19 -0.45 20.25
N ARG A 143 -12.48 -1.23 21.06
CA ARG A 143 -11.03 -1.05 21.27
C ARG A 143 -10.21 -1.14 19.98
N ALA A 144 -10.71 -1.83 18.94
CA ALA A 144 -10.04 -1.96 17.65
C ALA A 144 -9.82 -0.62 16.94
N GLU A 145 -10.62 0.41 17.26
CA GLU A 145 -10.45 1.75 16.68
C GLU A 145 -9.08 2.39 16.99
N ALA A 146 -8.39 1.90 18.02
CA ALA A 146 -7.03 2.34 18.36
C ALA A 146 -5.95 1.67 17.50
N ALA A 147 -6.27 0.59 16.78
CA ALA A 147 -5.31 -0.10 15.93
C ALA A 147 -4.83 0.79 14.76
N PRO A 148 -3.56 0.67 14.35
CA PRO A 148 -2.96 1.48 13.29
C PRO A 148 -3.79 1.51 12.00
N PHE A 149 -4.29 0.36 11.57
CA PHE A 149 -5.15 0.25 10.39
C PHE A 149 -6.36 1.20 10.48
N PHE A 150 -7.17 1.09 11.54
CA PHE A 150 -8.40 1.90 11.65
C PHE A 150 -8.10 3.39 11.79
N ARG A 151 -7.01 3.74 12.51
CA ARG A 151 -6.60 5.14 12.64
C ARG A 151 -6.24 5.74 11.29
N LEU A 152 -5.42 5.04 10.51
CA LEU A 152 -4.99 5.54 9.21
C LEU A 152 -6.12 5.51 8.19
N LEU A 153 -6.91 4.42 8.14
CA LEU A 153 -8.09 4.31 7.27
C LEU A 153 -9.04 5.48 7.47
N GLY A 154 -9.40 5.80 8.74
CA GLY A 154 -10.27 6.92 9.04
C GLY A 154 -9.71 8.26 8.58
N ARG A 155 -8.40 8.49 8.77
CA ARG A 155 -7.73 9.73 8.33
C ARG A 155 -7.68 9.85 6.80
N LEU A 156 -7.44 8.75 6.09
CA LEU A 156 -7.45 8.71 4.63
C LEU A 156 -8.84 8.99 4.06
N ALA A 157 -9.88 8.36 4.62
CA ALA A 157 -11.27 8.61 4.23
C ALA A 157 -11.70 10.07 4.50
N ALA A 158 -11.34 10.60 5.69
CA ALA A 158 -11.61 12.01 6.02
C ALA A 158 -10.89 12.97 5.08
N PHE A 159 -9.62 12.69 4.76
CA PHE A 159 -8.87 13.52 3.82
C PHE A 159 -9.53 13.52 2.44
N ARG A 160 -9.93 12.36 1.97
CA ARG A 160 -10.61 12.19 0.69
C ARG A 160 -11.94 12.96 0.64
N SER A 161 -12.74 12.91 1.71
CA SER A 161 -14.03 13.62 1.80
C SER A 161 -13.91 15.15 1.83
N LEU A 162 -12.72 15.69 2.10
CA LEU A 162 -12.45 17.13 2.06
C LEU A 162 -12.02 17.62 0.67
N GLU A 163 -11.91 16.74 -0.32
CA GLU A 163 -11.54 17.05 -1.70
C GLU A 163 -12.71 16.75 -2.67
N PRO A 164 -13.85 17.45 -2.58
CA PRO A 164 -15.04 17.11 -3.34
C PRO A 164 -14.89 17.29 -4.86
N ALA A 165 -13.89 18.06 -5.31
CA ALA A 165 -13.62 18.27 -6.73
C ALA A 165 -12.94 17.07 -7.41
N ARG A 166 -12.49 16.11 -6.64
CA ARG A 166 -11.87 14.90 -7.18
C ARG A 166 -12.93 13.84 -7.43
N GLU A 167 -13.11 13.46 -8.69
CA GLU A 167 -13.93 12.30 -9.05
C GLU A 167 -13.43 11.04 -8.34
N GLU A 168 -14.38 10.30 -7.78
CA GLU A 168 -14.09 9.00 -7.17
C GLU A 168 -13.82 7.96 -8.25
N ARG A 169 -12.78 7.15 -8.00
CA ARG A 169 -12.42 6.03 -8.85
C ARG A 169 -12.54 4.74 -8.06
N PRO A 170 -12.92 3.63 -8.69
CA PRO A 170 -12.94 2.33 -8.00
C PRO A 170 -11.59 1.96 -7.36
N SER A 171 -10.47 2.43 -7.92
CA SER A 171 -9.13 2.25 -7.36
C SER A 171 -8.88 3.03 -6.07
N ASP A 172 -9.62 4.11 -5.80
CA ASP A 172 -9.39 4.94 -4.60
C ASP A 172 -9.64 4.13 -3.31
N LEU A 173 -10.60 3.20 -3.30
CA LEU A 173 -10.83 2.31 -2.17
C LEU A 173 -9.66 1.32 -1.99
N VAL A 174 -9.13 0.79 -3.09
CA VAL A 174 -7.93 -0.07 -3.06
C VAL A 174 -6.78 0.68 -2.42
N ASP A 175 -6.51 1.90 -2.87
CA ASP A 175 -5.43 2.75 -2.38
C ASP A 175 -5.56 3.05 -0.88
N VAL A 176 -6.78 3.37 -0.41
CA VAL A 176 -7.06 3.67 0.99
C VAL A 176 -6.84 2.45 1.88
N ILE A 177 -7.38 1.28 1.51
CA ILE A 177 -7.23 0.06 2.31
C ILE A 177 -5.78 -0.44 2.27
N MET A 178 -5.15 -0.41 1.10
CA MET A 178 -3.75 -0.77 0.92
C MET A 178 -2.85 0.11 1.78
N ALA A 179 -2.98 1.43 1.70
CA ALA A 179 -2.17 2.35 2.48
C ALA A 179 -2.38 2.16 3.99
N ALA A 180 -3.63 2.01 4.45
CA ALA A 180 -3.94 1.75 5.86
C ALA A 180 -3.33 0.43 6.36
N THR A 181 -3.21 -0.57 5.47
CA THR A 181 -2.61 -1.87 5.78
C THR A 181 -1.09 -1.81 5.84
N VAL A 182 -0.47 -1.12 4.89
CA VAL A 182 0.97 -1.23 4.60
C VAL A 182 1.78 -0.13 5.28
N ALA A 183 1.32 1.12 5.24
CA ALA A 183 2.10 2.28 5.67
C ALA A 183 2.62 2.19 7.12
N PRO A 184 1.90 1.60 8.08
CA PRO A 184 2.41 1.49 9.46
C PRO A 184 3.63 0.58 9.63
N TYR A 185 3.98 -0.26 8.64
CA TYR A 185 4.95 -1.36 8.81
C TYR A 185 6.13 -1.34 7.84
N VAL A 186 6.12 -0.46 6.86
CA VAL A 186 7.18 -0.40 5.85
C VAL A 186 8.08 0.81 6.05
N ASP A 187 9.35 0.65 5.70
CA ASP A 187 10.34 1.72 5.80
C ASP A 187 10.22 2.69 4.63
N VAL A 188 9.77 2.19 3.48
CA VAL A 188 9.62 2.96 2.24
C VAL A 188 8.34 2.55 1.51
N ILE A 189 7.59 3.54 1.03
CA ILE A 189 6.48 3.36 0.09
C ILE A 189 6.79 4.11 -1.21
N ALA A 190 6.66 3.42 -2.34
CA ALA A 190 6.65 4.03 -3.65
C ALA A 190 5.26 3.88 -4.27
N THR A 191 4.59 4.99 -4.52
CA THR A 191 3.17 5.04 -4.87
C THR A 191 2.86 6.10 -5.92
N ASP A 192 1.60 6.38 -6.20
CA ASP A 192 1.20 7.48 -7.06
C ASP A 192 1.42 8.84 -6.37
N ARG A 193 1.24 9.91 -7.14
CA ARG A 193 1.45 11.27 -6.66
C ARG A 193 0.45 11.64 -5.56
N TYR A 194 -0.80 11.27 -5.73
CA TYR A 194 -1.87 11.68 -4.82
C TYR A 194 -1.70 11.00 -3.45
N LEU A 195 -1.59 9.69 -3.44
CA LEU A 195 -1.42 8.94 -2.20
C LEU A 195 -0.14 9.34 -1.47
N ARG A 196 0.95 9.59 -2.20
CA ARG A 196 2.19 10.15 -1.61
C ARG A 196 1.93 11.47 -0.91
N GLU A 197 1.24 12.41 -1.55
CA GLU A 197 0.95 13.72 -0.96
C GLU A 197 0.09 13.59 0.31
N VAL A 198 -0.92 12.74 0.28
CA VAL A 198 -1.79 12.47 1.43
C VAL A 198 -0.99 11.86 2.58
N LEU A 199 -0.21 10.80 2.35
CA LEU A 199 0.60 10.15 3.39
C LEU A 199 1.60 11.12 4.01
N MET A 200 2.25 11.96 3.21
CA MET A 200 3.18 12.98 3.71
C MET A 200 2.48 14.02 4.60
N ARG A 201 1.29 14.50 4.22
CA ARG A 201 0.49 15.43 5.04
C ARG A 201 0.00 14.80 6.34
N LEU A 202 -0.24 13.50 6.32
CA LEU A 202 -0.66 12.75 7.50
C LEU A 202 0.53 12.34 8.39
N GLY A 203 1.78 12.50 7.93
CA GLY A 203 2.98 12.07 8.65
C GLY A 203 3.10 10.55 8.76
N GLU A 204 2.58 9.83 7.77
CA GLU A 204 2.50 8.36 7.77
C GLU A 204 3.41 7.74 6.69
N GLY A 205 3.79 6.48 6.89
CA GLY A 205 4.44 5.68 5.84
C GLY A 205 5.95 5.84 5.70
N GLY A 206 6.66 6.24 6.75
CA GLY A 206 8.11 6.33 6.69
C GLY A 206 8.59 7.28 5.57
N ARG A 207 9.35 6.77 4.60
CA ARG A 207 9.74 7.53 3.39
C ARG A 207 8.79 7.21 2.25
N VAL A 208 8.14 8.23 1.71
CA VAL A 208 7.17 8.07 0.61
C VAL A 208 7.67 8.75 -0.65
N PHE A 209 7.70 8.00 -1.75
CA PHE A 209 8.13 8.47 -3.06
C PHE A 209 7.02 8.30 -4.09
N SER A 210 6.88 9.23 -5.01
CA SER A 210 5.96 9.09 -6.14
C SER A 210 6.67 8.64 -7.42
N GLY A 211 5.88 8.28 -8.43
CA GLY A 211 6.37 7.94 -9.78
C GLY A 211 6.84 9.14 -10.62
N ARG A 212 7.04 10.34 -10.03
CA ARG A 212 7.63 11.48 -10.73
C ARG A 212 9.12 11.25 -10.97
N ASN A 213 9.63 11.56 -12.14
CA ASN A 213 11.02 11.31 -12.53
C ASN A 213 12.07 11.80 -11.51
N ARG A 214 11.83 12.92 -10.84
CA ARG A 214 12.71 13.44 -9.79
C ARG A 214 12.73 12.48 -8.59
N GLU A 215 11.56 12.11 -8.08
CA GLU A 215 11.41 11.24 -6.90
C GLU A 215 11.84 9.79 -7.18
N VAL A 216 11.63 9.30 -8.40
CA VAL A 216 12.17 8.00 -8.84
C VAL A 216 13.69 7.98 -8.76
N ARG A 217 14.36 9.07 -9.20
CA ARG A 217 15.82 9.21 -9.08
C ARG A 217 16.27 9.38 -7.63
N GLU A 218 15.47 10.03 -6.79
CA GLU A 218 15.74 10.17 -5.37
C GLU A 218 15.63 8.81 -4.66
N LEU A 219 14.60 8.01 -4.97
CA LEU A 219 14.49 6.63 -4.46
C LEU A 219 15.67 5.76 -4.89
N ALA A 220 16.05 5.79 -6.17
CA ALA A 220 17.20 5.03 -6.65
C ALA A 220 18.51 5.41 -5.92
N ARG A 221 18.75 6.72 -5.70
CA ARG A 221 19.90 7.20 -4.93
C ARG A 221 19.85 6.77 -3.47
N PHE A 222 18.67 6.88 -2.85
CA PHE A 222 18.48 6.45 -1.47
C PHE A 222 18.78 4.96 -1.30
N LEU A 223 18.26 4.12 -2.19
CA LEU A 223 18.56 2.68 -2.18
C LEU A 223 20.06 2.40 -2.39
N GLY A 224 20.72 3.14 -3.28
CA GLY A 224 22.15 2.98 -3.54
C GLY A 224 23.08 3.39 -2.37
N GLN A 225 22.53 4.00 -1.30
CA GLN A 225 23.26 4.39 -0.09
C GLN A 225 23.14 3.38 1.07
N ILE A 226 22.35 2.32 0.90
CA ILE A 226 22.10 1.24 1.86
C ILE A 226 23.11 0.12 1.66
#